data_1ec4bdb2a2f049d3782a613c5b068bbb
#
_entry.id   1ec4bdb2a2f049d3782a613c5b068bbb
#
_cell.length_a   1.000
_cell.length_b   1.000
_cell.length_c   1.000
_cell.angle_alpha   90.00
_cell.angle_beta   90.00
_cell.angle_gamma   90.00
#
_symmetry.space_group_name_H-M   'P 1'
#
loop_
_entity.id
_entity.type
_entity.pdbx_description
1 polymer ?
#
loop_
_entity_poly.entity_id
_entity_poly.type
_entity_poly.pdbx_seq_one_letter_code
_entity_poly.pdbx_strand_id
1 'polypeptide(L)'
;DVRECITKELSNGCSELHVVDPVDNWLEKRIKSSVKDIDLKWYDSPSFLNSCQDLALFFKPTKKKFFQTSFYKAERIKRKVLMDGESPIGGQWSFDAENRLRFPKDRKPPQISWPKKTVHHIEAENYVDKHFDQNLGLLKSEIVFPIDHISALDWLDQFLVYRFEYFGHYEDALVDGDLLLHHSLLSPLLNMGLLTPDQVIRQVIEFAQNHNVPLNSTEGLVRQIMGWREFIRGV
;
A
#
# COMPACT_ATOMS: atom_id res chain seq x y z
N ASP A 1 -20.07 -14.50 -10.57
CA ASP A 1 -18.92 -14.16 -11.43
C ASP A 1 -19.15 -12.78 -12.07
N VAL A 2 -18.09 -11.97 -12.23
CA VAL A 2 -18.18 -10.65 -12.84
C VAL A 2 -18.76 -10.69 -14.25
N ARG A 3 -18.50 -11.74 -15.01
CA ARG A 3 -19.05 -11.95 -16.37
C ARG A 3 -20.58 -12.07 -16.34
N GLU A 4 -21.12 -12.77 -15.37
CA GLU A 4 -22.57 -12.93 -15.19
C GLU A 4 -23.22 -11.58 -14.82
N CYS A 5 -22.60 -10.82 -13.92
CA CYS A 5 -23.06 -9.48 -13.57
C CYS A 5 -23.08 -8.56 -14.79
N ILE A 6 -21.99 -8.52 -15.57
CA ILE A 6 -21.92 -7.71 -16.78
C ILE A 6 -22.99 -8.16 -17.79
N THR A 7 -23.10 -9.46 -18.05
CA THR A 7 -24.11 -9.99 -18.99
C THR A 7 -25.52 -9.63 -18.58
N LYS A 8 -25.83 -9.67 -17.28
CA LYS A 8 -27.14 -9.28 -16.74
C LYS A 8 -27.43 -7.79 -17.01
N GLU A 9 -26.46 -6.91 -16.71
CA GLU A 9 -26.66 -5.47 -16.92
C GLU A 9 -26.76 -5.11 -18.42
N LEU A 10 -26.02 -5.81 -19.28
CA LEU A 10 -26.16 -5.67 -20.74
C LEU A 10 -27.55 -6.07 -21.23
N SER A 11 -28.12 -7.16 -20.70
CA SER A 11 -29.48 -7.60 -21.03
C SER A 11 -30.56 -6.61 -20.52
N ASN A 12 -30.22 -5.78 -19.53
CA ASN A 12 -31.07 -4.69 -19.03
C ASN A 12 -30.96 -3.40 -19.87
N GLY A 13 -30.23 -3.43 -21.01
CA GLY A 13 -30.10 -2.30 -21.92
C GLY A 13 -28.93 -1.34 -21.60
N CYS A 14 -27.98 -1.74 -20.80
CA CYS A 14 -26.74 -0.98 -20.59
C CYS A 14 -25.95 -0.90 -21.90
N SER A 15 -25.58 0.30 -22.33
CA SER A 15 -24.85 0.56 -23.59
C SER A 15 -23.38 0.97 -23.37
N GLU A 16 -22.99 1.29 -22.15
CA GLU A 16 -21.66 1.74 -21.79
C GLU A 16 -21.24 1.15 -20.44
N LEU A 17 -19.99 0.71 -20.32
CA LEU A 17 -19.43 0.17 -19.08
C LEU A 17 -18.21 0.99 -18.65
N HIS A 18 -18.26 1.54 -17.45
CA HIS A 18 -17.16 2.27 -16.82
C HIS A 18 -16.44 1.35 -15.82
N VAL A 19 -15.14 1.16 -15.99
CA VAL A 19 -14.34 0.27 -15.15
C VAL A 19 -13.08 1.00 -14.68
N VAL A 20 -12.86 0.99 -13.38
CA VAL A 20 -11.55 1.33 -12.79
C VAL A 20 -10.67 0.09 -12.90
N ASP A 21 -9.42 0.25 -13.35
CA ASP A 21 -8.44 -0.84 -13.45
C ASP A 21 -8.40 -1.66 -12.14
N PRO A 22 -8.84 -2.92 -12.17
CA PRO A 22 -8.89 -3.78 -10.98
C PRO A 22 -7.51 -4.22 -10.50
N VAL A 23 -6.44 -3.90 -11.25
CA VAL A 23 -5.06 -4.34 -10.99
C VAL A 23 -4.94 -5.86 -10.85
N ASP A 24 -5.80 -6.57 -11.56
CA ASP A 24 -5.87 -8.03 -11.58
C ASP A 24 -6.04 -8.53 -13.03
N ASN A 25 -5.02 -9.22 -13.54
CA ASN A 25 -4.98 -9.69 -14.93
C ASN A 25 -6.14 -10.67 -15.28
N TRP A 26 -6.59 -11.47 -14.30
CA TRP A 26 -7.71 -12.39 -14.51
C TRP A 26 -9.02 -11.65 -14.61
N LEU A 27 -9.22 -10.68 -13.72
CA LEU A 27 -10.42 -9.86 -13.70
C LEU A 27 -10.49 -8.96 -14.94
N GLU A 28 -9.39 -8.33 -15.32
CA GLU A 28 -9.29 -7.56 -16.56
C GLU A 28 -9.69 -8.39 -17.79
N LYS A 29 -9.13 -9.60 -17.95
CA LYS A 29 -9.48 -10.51 -19.06
C LYS A 29 -10.95 -10.90 -19.05
N ARG A 30 -11.52 -11.19 -17.88
CA ARG A 30 -12.94 -11.52 -17.74
C ARG A 30 -13.84 -10.36 -18.13
N ILE A 31 -13.53 -9.15 -17.67
CA ILE A 31 -14.28 -7.94 -18.02
C ILE A 31 -14.21 -7.71 -19.52
N LYS A 32 -13.01 -7.63 -20.09
CA LYS A 32 -12.81 -7.38 -21.53
C LYS A 32 -13.47 -8.45 -22.42
N SER A 33 -13.46 -9.71 -22.01
CA SER A 33 -14.11 -10.79 -22.79
C SER A 33 -15.65 -10.74 -22.74
N SER A 34 -16.23 -10.08 -21.72
CA SER A 34 -17.68 -9.96 -21.55
C SER A 34 -18.27 -8.74 -22.28
N VAL A 35 -17.42 -7.84 -22.78
CA VAL A 35 -17.83 -6.56 -23.40
C VAL A 35 -17.41 -6.58 -24.86
N LYS A 36 -18.25 -7.15 -25.73
CA LYS A 36 -17.93 -7.25 -27.19
C LYS A 36 -18.51 -6.11 -28.02
N ASP A 37 -19.68 -5.59 -27.63
CA ASP A 37 -20.49 -4.72 -28.48
C ASP A 37 -20.93 -3.43 -27.76
N ILE A 38 -20.28 -3.06 -26.67
CA ILE A 38 -20.55 -1.83 -25.93
C ILE A 38 -19.29 -1.00 -25.70
N ASP A 39 -19.46 0.27 -25.42
CA ASP A 39 -18.36 1.18 -25.14
C ASP A 39 -17.78 0.91 -23.75
N LEU A 40 -16.52 0.51 -23.70
CA LEU A 40 -15.78 0.25 -22.46
C LEU A 40 -14.87 1.43 -22.13
N LYS A 41 -15.23 2.19 -21.09
CA LYS A 41 -14.41 3.27 -20.53
C LYS A 41 -13.54 2.71 -19.41
N TRP A 42 -12.24 2.77 -19.61
CA TRP A 42 -11.25 2.27 -18.66
C TRP A 42 -10.56 3.42 -17.94
N TYR A 43 -10.54 3.39 -16.60
CA TYR A 43 -9.93 4.41 -15.74
C TYR A 43 -8.75 3.85 -14.98
N ASP A 44 -7.73 4.67 -14.72
CA ASP A 44 -6.59 4.28 -13.90
C ASP A 44 -7.00 4.01 -12.44
N SER A 45 -6.33 3.04 -11.81
CA SER A 45 -6.61 2.70 -10.42
C SER A 45 -6.03 3.73 -9.45
N PRO A 46 -6.80 4.25 -8.49
CA PRO A 46 -6.27 5.09 -7.42
C PRO A 46 -5.40 4.32 -6.41
N SER A 47 -5.41 2.99 -6.47
CA SER A 47 -4.61 2.13 -5.59
C SER A 47 -3.12 2.16 -5.90
N PHE A 48 -2.70 2.83 -6.97
CA PHE A 48 -1.30 3.04 -7.36
C PHE A 48 -1.06 4.48 -7.82
N LEU A 49 0.19 4.94 -7.74
CA LEU A 49 0.60 6.27 -8.17
C LEU A 49 0.79 6.38 -9.69
N ASN A 50 1.14 5.28 -10.32
CA ASN A 50 1.41 5.21 -11.74
C ASN A 50 0.32 4.46 -12.49
N SER A 51 -0.05 4.97 -13.67
CA SER A 51 -0.84 4.22 -14.64
C SER A 51 -0.02 3.08 -15.26
N CYS A 52 -0.67 2.16 -15.96
CA CYS A 52 0.04 1.17 -16.79
C CYS A 52 0.91 1.82 -17.87
N GLN A 53 0.48 2.96 -18.41
CA GLN A 53 1.24 3.72 -19.41
C GLN A 53 2.50 4.34 -18.79
N ASP A 54 2.40 4.94 -17.60
CA ASP A 54 3.56 5.46 -16.87
C ASP A 54 4.61 4.39 -16.62
N LEU A 55 4.18 3.21 -16.14
CA LEU A 55 5.07 2.08 -15.88
C LEU A 55 5.76 1.59 -17.16
N ALA A 56 5.04 1.52 -18.28
CA ALA A 56 5.61 1.11 -19.57
C ALA A 56 6.73 2.03 -20.07
N LEU A 57 6.76 3.29 -19.66
CA LEU A 57 7.86 4.21 -19.99
C LEU A 57 9.17 3.81 -19.30
N PHE A 58 9.11 3.26 -18.10
CA PHE A 58 10.28 2.80 -17.37
C PHE A 58 10.60 1.33 -17.65
N PHE A 59 9.60 0.45 -17.63
CA PHE A 59 9.71 -1.00 -17.80
C PHE A 59 9.62 -1.42 -19.28
N LYS A 60 10.51 -0.86 -20.10
CA LYS A 60 10.55 -1.14 -21.55
C LYS A 60 10.92 -2.59 -21.82
N PRO A 61 10.22 -3.32 -22.72
CA PRO A 61 10.55 -4.71 -23.08
C PRO A 61 11.98 -4.92 -23.61
N THR A 62 12.60 -3.86 -24.13
CA THR A 62 13.98 -3.89 -24.62
C THR A 62 15.04 -3.88 -23.50
N LYS A 63 14.66 -3.54 -22.27
CA LYS A 63 15.54 -3.53 -21.09
C LYS A 63 15.64 -4.93 -20.48
N LYS A 64 16.86 -5.43 -20.29
CA LYS A 64 17.11 -6.75 -19.68
C LYS A 64 17.11 -6.73 -18.14
N LYS A 65 17.33 -5.56 -17.52
CA LYS A 65 17.42 -5.43 -16.05
C LYS A 65 16.75 -4.13 -15.61
N PHE A 66 16.06 -4.19 -14.49
CA PHE A 66 15.44 -3.06 -13.84
C PHE A 66 16.00 -2.92 -12.42
N PHE A 67 16.24 -1.69 -11.99
CA PHE A 67 16.75 -1.39 -10.66
C PHE A 67 15.76 -0.49 -9.91
N GLN A 68 15.33 -0.95 -8.75
CA GLN A 68 14.39 -0.22 -7.90
C GLN A 68 14.91 1.18 -7.54
N THR A 69 16.19 1.32 -7.23
CA THR A 69 16.82 2.62 -6.90
C THR A 69 16.70 3.64 -8.03
N SER A 70 16.89 3.20 -9.29
CA SER A 70 16.73 4.07 -10.46
C SER A 70 15.27 4.45 -10.70
N PHE A 71 14.34 3.52 -10.47
CA PHE A 71 12.92 3.78 -10.56
C PHE A 71 12.48 4.79 -9.49
N TYR A 72 12.82 4.54 -8.23
CA TYR A 72 12.49 5.41 -7.12
C TYR A 72 13.01 6.83 -7.30
N LYS A 73 14.27 6.98 -7.74
CA LYS A 73 14.84 8.28 -8.09
C LYS A 73 14.02 9.01 -9.16
N ALA A 74 13.64 8.31 -10.22
CA ALA A 74 12.81 8.89 -11.29
C ALA A 74 11.43 9.32 -10.77
N GLU A 75 10.80 8.51 -9.90
CA GLU A 75 9.52 8.84 -9.30
C GLU A 75 9.60 10.06 -8.35
N ARG A 76 10.65 10.17 -7.55
CA ARG A 76 10.87 11.35 -6.69
C ARG A 76 10.97 12.63 -7.52
N ILE A 77 11.75 12.61 -8.61
CA ILE A 77 11.89 13.75 -9.53
C ILE A 77 10.56 14.09 -10.20
N LYS A 78 9.88 13.07 -10.78
CA LYS A 78 8.60 13.23 -11.48
C LYS A 78 7.54 13.89 -10.60
N ARG A 79 7.47 13.49 -9.33
CA ARG A 79 6.42 13.91 -8.37
C ARG A 79 6.85 15.02 -7.43
N LYS A 80 8.12 15.43 -7.51
CA LYS A 80 8.76 16.43 -6.61
C LYS A 80 8.62 16.06 -5.13
N VAL A 81 8.68 14.76 -4.81
CA VAL A 81 8.55 14.24 -3.44
C VAL A 81 9.92 14.20 -2.78
N LEU A 82 10.05 14.83 -1.61
CA LEU A 82 11.30 15.00 -0.86
C LEU A 82 12.44 15.59 -1.71
N MET A 83 12.10 16.57 -2.55
CA MET A 83 13.02 17.29 -3.43
C MET A 83 13.13 18.74 -3.01
N ASP A 84 14.37 19.29 -3.14
CA ASP A 84 14.67 20.71 -3.09
C ASP A 84 15.24 21.11 -4.47
N GLY A 85 14.40 21.73 -5.29
CA GLY A 85 14.69 21.92 -6.70
C GLY A 85 14.95 20.59 -7.42
N GLU A 86 16.15 20.42 -7.96
CA GLU A 86 16.58 19.19 -8.66
C GLU A 86 17.32 18.21 -7.75
N SER A 87 17.57 18.58 -6.50
CA SER A 87 18.32 17.78 -5.54
C SER A 87 17.41 17.10 -4.51
N PRO A 88 17.76 15.91 -4.02
CA PRO A 88 17.00 15.28 -2.94
C PRO A 88 17.23 16.03 -1.62
N ILE A 89 16.17 16.21 -0.82
CA ILE A 89 16.28 16.75 0.54
C ILE A 89 17.26 15.88 1.34
N GLY A 90 18.15 16.52 2.10
CA GLY A 90 19.21 15.84 2.85
C GLY A 90 20.40 15.36 1.99
N GLY A 91 20.45 15.70 0.70
CA GLY A 91 21.58 15.41 -0.20
C GLY A 91 21.71 13.94 -0.61
N GLN A 92 20.79 13.07 -0.18
CA GLN A 92 20.82 11.64 -0.45
C GLN A 92 19.50 11.14 -1.06
N TRP A 93 19.62 10.18 -1.98
CA TRP A 93 18.43 9.55 -2.59
C TRP A 93 17.79 8.48 -1.72
N SER A 94 18.53 7.93 -0.76
CA SER A 94 18.05 6.92 0.19
C SER A 94 18.85 6.97 1.48
N PHE A 95 18.18 6.80 2.59
CA PHE A 95 18.74 6.70 3.94
C PHE A 95 18.72 5.26 4.47
N ASP A 96 18.59 4.26 3.61
CA ASP A 96 18.50 2.84 3.94
C ASP A 96 19.64 2.35 4.86
N ALA A 97 20.83 2.90 4.71
CA ALA A 97 21.97 2.56 5.56
C ALA A 97 21.77 2.95 7.05
N GLU A 98 20.92 3.95 7.32
CA GLU A 98 20.57 4.42 8.66
C GLU A 98 19.40 3.64 9.28
N ASN A 99 18.71 2.81 8.48
CA ASN A 99 17.44 2.14 8.82
C ASN A 99 17.65 0.69 9.31
N ARG A 100 18.84 0.35 9.83
CA ARG A 100 19.23 -1.03 10.21
C ARG A 100 19.68 -1.14 11.67
N LEU A 101 19.15 -0.26 12.52
CA LEU A 101 19.51 -0.30 13.94
C LEU A 101 18.80 -1.49 14.64
N ARG A 102 19.50 -2.07 15.60
CA ARG A 102 18.88 -3.03 16.50
C ARG A 102 17.97 -2.31 17.49
N PHE A 103 16.82 -2.91 17.76
CA PHE A 103 15.93 -2.38 18.80
C PHE A 103 16.61 -2.49 20.18
N PRO A 104 16.69 -1.39 20.96
CA PRO A 104 17.36 -1.40 22.26
C PRO A 104 16.64 -2.32 23.26
N LYS A 105 17.40 -3.08 24.05
CA LYS A 105 16.87 -4.04 25.04
C LYS A 105 16.09 -3.37 26.19
N ASP A 106 16.45 -2.13 26.50
CA ASP A 106 15.87 -1.32 27.57
C ASP A 106 14.68 -0.45 27.10
N ARG A 107 14.42 -0.45 25.80
CA ARG A 107 13.29 0.29 25.21
C ARG A 107 12.07 -0.62 25.12
N LYS A 108 10.94 -0.10 25.59
CA LYS A 108 9.64 -0.78 25.40
C LYS A 108 9.11 -0.52 24.00
N PRO A 109 8.56 -1.55 23.32
CA PRO A 109 7.83 -1.38 22.09
C PRO A 109 6.65 -0.40 22.26
N PRO A 110 6.28 0.34 21.20
CA PRO A 110 5.13 1.24 21.26
C PRO A 110 3.85 0.44 21.50
N GLN A 111 2.96 0.98 22.31
CA GLN A 111 1.63 0.40 22.49
C GLN A 111 0.78 0.63 21.24
N ILE A 112 0.01 -0.37 20.87
CA ILE A 112 -0.85 -0.36 19.70
C ILE A 112 -2.29 -0.59 20.12
N SER A 113 -3.17 0.31 19.72
CA SER A 113 -4.61 0.16 19.91
C SER A 113 -5.21 -0.48 18.66
N TRP A 114 -5.53 -1.77 18.76
CA TRP A 114 -6.21 -2.47 17.68
C TRP A 114 -7.67 -2.00 17.53
N PRO A 115 -8.20 -1.95 16.30
CA PRO A 115 -9.63 -1.74 16.10
C PRO A 115 -10.47 -2.78 16.82
N LYS A 116 -11.68 -2.41 17.20
CA LYS A 116 -12.62 -3.37 17.78
C LYS A 116 -13.14 -4.30 16.70
N LYS A 117 -13.27 -5.59 17.02
CA LYS A 117 -13.95 -6.56 16.13
C LYS A 117 -15.37 -6.13 15.85
N THR A 118 -15.74 -6.12 14.60
CA THR A 118 -17.11 -5.89 14.13
C THR A 118 -17.81 -7.23 13.82
N VAL A 119 -19.11 -7.18 13.52
CA VAL A 119 -19.85 -8.36 13.05
C VAL A 119 -19.19 -9.00 11.82
N HIS A 120 -18.64 -8.21 10.90
CA HIS A 120 -17.97 -8.71 9.70
C HIS A 120 -16.68 -9.48 10.00
N HIS A 121 -15.92 -9.06 11.01
CA HIS A 121 -14.76 -9.82 11.46
C HIS A 121 -15.18 -11.20 12.01
N ILE A 122 -16.26 -11.23 12.81
CA ILE A 122 -16.78 -12.47 13.39
C ILE A 122 -17.30 -13.40 12.29
N GLU A 123 -18.04 -12.87 11.31
CA GLU A 123 -18.51 -13.63 10.15
C GLU A 123 -17.34 -14.22 9.34
N ALA A 124 -16.30 -13.43 9.09
CA ALA A 124 -15.11 -13.88 8.37
C ALA A 124 -14.33 -14.95 9.14
N GLU A 125 -14.17 -14.81 10.47
CA GLU A 125 -13.54 -15.82 11.34
C GLU A 125 -14.32 -17.14 11.27
N ASN A 126 -15.64 -17.10 11.44
CA ASN A 126 -16.49 -18.28 11.36
C ASN A 126 -16.43 -18.96 9.98
N TYR A 127 -16.37 -18.15 8.91
CA TYR A 127 -16.23 -18.68 7.55
C TYR A 127 -14.89 -19.40 7.35
N VAL A 128 -13.81 -18.81 7.81
CA VAL A 128 -12.46 -19.39 7.70
C VAL A 128 -12.34 -20.64 8.57
N ASP A 129 -12.80 -20.61 9.81
CA ASP A 129 -12.80 -21.79 10.70
C ASP A 129 -13.60 -22.96 10.11
N LYS A 130 -14.69 -22.66 9.41
CA LYS A 130 -15.54 -23.70 8.80
C LYS A 130 -14.95 -24.30 7.52
N HIS A 131 -14.29 -23.49 6.69
CA HIS A 131 -13.91 -23.87 5.33
C HIS A 131 -12.40 -24.06 5.14
N PHE A 132 -11.58 -23.56 6.06
CA PHE A 132 -10.12 -23.53 5.96
C PHE A 132 -9.40 -23.94 7.25
N ASP A 133 -10.05 -24.73 8.09
CA ASP A 133 -9.54 -25.21 9.38
C ASP A 133 -8.23 -26.03 9.27
N GLN A 134 -7.99 -26.61 8.07
CA GLN A 134 -6.76 -27.38 7.79
C GLN A 134 -5.61 -26.52 7.23
N ASN A 135 -5.84 -25.21 7.01
CA ASN A 135 -4.82 -24.32 6.54
C ASN A 135 -3.88 -23.88 7.69
N LEU A 136 -2.64 -23.52 7.33
CA LEU A 136 -1.69 -22.99 8.29
C LEU A 136 -2.15 -21.62 8.82
N GLY A 137 -1.91 -21.40 10.10
CA GLY A 137 -2.24 -20.15 10.79
C GLY A 137 -3.24 -20.34 11.93
N LEU A 138 -3.45 -19.28 12.69
CA LEU A 138 -4.38 -19.23 13.80
C LEU A 138 -5.18 -17.92 13.72
N LEU A 139 -6.51 -18.03 13.77
CA LEU A 139 -7.43 -16.88 13.81
C LEU A 139 -7.64 -16.31 15.22
N LYS A 140 -7.18 -17.00 16.26
CA LYS A 140 -7.35 -16.60 17.67
C LYS A 140 -6.35 -15.49 18.08
N SER A 141 -6.06 -14.55 17.20
CA SER A 141 -5.20 -13.42 17.51
C SER A 141 -6.04 -12.19 17.86
N GLU A 142 -5.47 -11.31 18.68
CA GLU A 142 -6.06 -9.99 18.95
C GLU A 142 -5.82 -9.00 17.80
N ILE A 143 -5.13 -9.45 16.73
CA ILE A 143 -4.81 -8.64 15.57
C ILE A 143 -6.09 -8.42 14.78
N VAL A 144 -6.54 -7.18 14.73
CA VAL A 144 -7.73 -6.74 14.00
C VAL A 144 -7.34 -5.62 13.06
N PHE A 145 -7.52 -5.83 11.74
CA PHE A 145 -7.28 -4.78 10.76
C PHE A 145 -8.53 -3.93 10.54
N PRO A 146 -8.38 -2.63 10.24
CA PRO A 146 -9.48 -1.81 9.74
C PRO A 146 -10.15 -2.42 8.51
N ILE A 147 -11.47 -2.29 8.41
CA ILE A 147 -12.27 -2.78 7.28
C ILE A 147 -13.11 -1.69 6.61
N ASP A 148 -12.96 -0.46 7.02
CA ASP A 148 -13.60 0.73 6.44
C ASP A 148 -12.62 1.91 6.38
N HIS A 149 -12.95 2.93 5.60
CA HIS A 149 -12.09 4.08 5.35
C HIS A 149 -11.81 4.90 6.62
N ILE A 150 -12.78 5.03 7.53
CA ILE A 150 -12.64 5.83 8.76
C ILE A 150 -11.63 5.15 9.67
N SER A 151 -11.83 3.88 9.98
CA SER A 151 -10.90 3.13 10.82
C SER A 151 -9.52 2.96 10.19
N ALA A 152 -9.42 2.95 8.84
CA ALA A 152 -8.15 2.94 8.14
C ALA A 152 -7.39 4.27 8.28
N LEU A 153 -8.08 5.41 8.27
CA LEU A 153 -7.50 6.72 8.57
C LEU A 153 -7.04 6.82 10.02
N ASP A 154 -7.87 6.39 10.96
CA ASP A 154 -7.50 6.36 12.39
C ASP A 154 -6.24 5.48 12.62
N TRP A 155 -6.10 4.38 11.86
CA TRP A 155 -4.91 3.54 11.92
C TRP A 155 -3.66 4.24 11.37
N LEU A 156 -3.79 4.99 10.29
CA LEU A 156 -2.71 5.82 9.74
C LEU A 156 -2.31 6.90 10.74
N ASP A 157 -3.26 7.61 11.32
CA ASP A 157 -3.01 8.66 12.31
C ASP A 157 -2.31 8.09 13.55
N GLN A 158 -2.75 6.94 14.05
CA GLN A 158 -2.10 6.25 15.16
C GLN A 158 -0.64 5.88 14.82
N PHE A 159 -0.39 5.41 13.60
CA PHE A 159 0.98 5.14 13.16
C PHE A 159 1.83 6.40 13.14
N LEU A 160 1.33 7.49 12.56
CA LEU A 160 2.04 8.76 12.46
C LEU A 160 2.40 9.32 13.84
N VAL A 161 1.47 9.28 14.79
CA VAL A 161 1.65 9.85 16.15
C VAL A 161 2.59 9.00 17.00
N TYR A 162 2.49 7.68 17.00
CA TYR A 162 3.14 6.84 17.99
C TYR A 162 4.34 6.04 17.50
N ARG A 163 4.49 5.85 16.17
CA ARG A 163 5.50 4.93 15.63
C ARG A 163 6.39 5.53 14.56
N PHE A 164 5.92 6.55 13.86
CA PHE A 164 6.57 7.06 12.66
C PHE A 164 7.93 7.70 12.92
N GLU A 165 8.12 8.40 14.05
CA GLU A 165 9.40 9.01 14.41
C GLU A 165 10.57 8.02 14.34
N TYR A 166 10.36 6.79 14.79
CA TYR A 166 11.40 5.75 14.84
C TYR A 166 11.23 4.66 13.77
N PHE A 167 10.31 4.84 12.86
CA PHE A 167 10.07 3.87 11.77
C PHE A 167 11.34 3.58 11.00
N GLY A 168 12.07 4.60 10.54
CA GLY A 168 13.30 4.42 9.78
C GLY A 168 14.35 3.68 10.57
N HIS A 169 14.66 4.11 11.79
CA HIS A 169 15.70 3.49 12.60
C HIS A 169 15.51 1.98 12.78
N TYR A 170 14.25 1.53 12.96
CA TYR A 170 13.90 0.15 13.28
C TYR A 170 13.08 -0.55 12.18
N GLU A 171 13.19 -0.08 10.92
CA GLU A 171 12.47 -0.65 9.78
C GLU A 171 12.75 -2.17 9.62
N ASP A 172 13.99 -2.58 9.85
CA ASP A 172 14.44 -4.00 9.75
C ASP A 172 14.54 -4.70 11.11
N ALA A 173 14.15 -4.05 12.21
CA ALA A 173 14.31 -4.61 13.54
C ALA A 173 13.25 -5.69 13.84
N LEU A 174 13.69 -6.76 14.52
CA LEU A 174 12.83 -7.82 15.03
C LEU A 174 13.12 -8.04 16.51
N VAL A 175 12.07 -8.25 17.30
CA VAL A 175 12.16 -8.60 18.72
C VAL A 175 11.27 -9.81 18.97
N ASP A 176 11.82 -10.82 19.64
CA ASP A 176 11.06 -12.02 19.99
C ASP A 176 9.89 -11.67 20.91
N GLY A 177 8.70 -12.16 20.55
CA GLY A 177 7.46 -11.88 21.26
C GLY A 177 6.75 -10.56 20.87
N ASP A 178 7.41 -9.65 20.13
CA ASP A 178 6.81 -8.40 19.67
C ASP A 178 6.57 -8.39 18.16
N LEU A 179 5.31 -8.29 17.78
CA LEU A 179 4.92 -8.42 16.36
C LEU A 179 5.14 -7.15 15.53
N LEU A 180 5.16 -5.97 16.15
CA LEU A 180 4.96 -4.75 15.37
C LEU A 180 6.02 -3.67 15.56
N LEU A 181 6.64 -3.52 16.67
CA LEU A 181 7.58 -2.43 16.93
C LEU A 181 7.08 -1.09 16.33
N HIS A 182 7.88 -0.51 15.42
CA HIS A 182 7.55 0.75 14.73
C HIS A 182 6.99 0.55 13.31
N HIS A 183 6.64 -0.68 12.90
CA HIS A 183 6.09 -0.96 11.58
C HIS A 183 4.70 -0.31 11.37
N SER A 184 4.42 0.12 10.14
CA SER A 184 3.18 0.85 9.84
C SER A 184 1.95 -0.05 9.72
N LEU A 185 2.12 -1.27 9.19
CA LEU A 185 1.05 -2.20 8.82
C LEU A 185 0.00 -1.60 7.85
N LEU A 186 0.43 -0.71 6.97
CA LEU A 186 -0.45 -0.08 5.99
C LEU A 186 -0.69 -0.94 4.74
N SER A 187 0.13 -1.99 4.52
CA SER A 187 0.04 -2.81 3.30
C SER A 187 -1.34 -3.44 3.08
N PRO A 188 -2.02 -4.05 4.07
CA PRO A 188 -3.37 -4.55 3.87
C PRO A 188 -4.36 -3.45 3.47
N LEU A 189 -4.27 -2.27 4.07
CA LEU A 189 -5.18 -1.15 3.82
C LEU A 189 -4.99 -0.57 2.41
N LEU A 190 -3.74 -0.46 1.96
CA LEU A 190 -3.39 -0.05 0.60
C LEU A 190 -3.82 -1.09 -0.44
N ASN A 191 -3.69 -2.38 -0.12
CA ASN A 191 -4.04 -3.46 -1.05
C ASN A 191 -5.55 -3.65 -1.18
N MET A 192 -6.32 -3.36 -0.13
CA MET A 192 -7.78 -3.36 -0.15
C MET A 192 -8.39 -2.05 -0.67
N GLY A 193 -7.57 -1.02 -0.92
CA GLY A 193 -8.04 0.28 -1.39
C GLY A 193 -8.73 1.12 -0.30
N LEU A 194 -8.59 0.78 0.97
CA LEU A 194 -9.09 1.58 2.10
C LEU A 194 -8.28 2.86 2.31
N LEU A 195 -7.00 2.83 1.93
CA LEU A 195 -6.12 3.98 1.80
C LEU A 195 -5.52 3.98 0.39
N THR A 196 -5.30 5.17 -0.17
CA THR A 196 -4.55 5.31 -1.42
C THR A 196 -3.09 5.71 -1.14
N PRO A 197 -2.13 5.29 -1.97
CA PRO A 197 -0.73 5.66 -1.79
C PRO A 197 -0.48 7.17 -1.85
N ASP A 198 -1.21 7.89 -2.69
CA ASP A 198 -1.14 9.35 -2.76
C ASP A 198 -1.59 10.02 -1.45
N GLN A 199 -2.70 9.56 -0.89
CA GLN A 199 -3.21 10.03 0.39
C GLN A 199 -2.20 9.80 1.52
N VAL A 200 -1.64 8.58 1.60
CA VAL A 200 -0.66 8.24 2.64
C VAL A 200 0.61 9.08 2.50
N ILE A 201 1.17 9.20 1.30
CA ILE A 201 2.40 9.99 1.08
C ILE A 201 2.19 11.46 1.45
N ARG A 202 1.07 12.06 1.08
CA ARG A 202 0.76 13.46 1.45
C ARG A 202 0.68 13.63 2.97
N GLN A 203 -0.06 12.79 3.67
CA GLN A 203 -0.19 12.87 5.12
C GLN A 203 1.13 12.61 5.85
N VAL A 204 1.93 11.66 5.37
CA VAL A 204 3.27 11.36 5.91
C VAL A 204 4.20 12.57 5.80
N ILE A 205 4.23 13.23 4.64
CA ILE A 205 5.10 14.40 4.42
C ILE A 205 4.63 15.58 5.26
N GLU A 206 3.34 15.86 5.26
CA GLU A 206 2.74 16.93 6.06
C GLU A 206 2.99 16.73 7.56
N PHE A 207 2.75 15.52 8.06
CA PHE A 207 3.02 15.18 9.46
C PHE A 207 4.50 15.33 9.80
N ALA A 208 5.39 14.84 8.93
CA ALA A 208 6.84 14.91 9.15
C ALA A 208 7.34 16.37 9.24
N GLN A 209 6.82 17.26 8.39
CA GLN A 209 7.16 18.68 8.42
C GLN A 209 6.68 19.37 9.69
N ASN A 210 5.46 19.06 10.14
CA ASN A 210 4.86 19.69 11.30
C ASN A 210 5.43 19.19 12.63
N HIS A 211 6.00 17.99 12.68
CA HIS A 211 6.48 17.34 13.90
C HIS A 211 8.00 17.06 13.90
N ASN A 212 8.74 17.58 12.89
CA ASN A 212 10.18 17.37 12.76
C ASN A 212 10.60 15.88 12.79
N VAL A 213 9.83 15.02 12.15
CA VAL A 213 10.16 13.59 12.05
C VAL A 213 11.50 13.41 11.31
N PRO A 214 12.40 12.54 11.77
CA PRO A 214 13.67 12.29 11.11
C PRO A 214 13.51 11.92 9.64
N LEU A 215 14.40 12.44 8.79
CA LEU A 215 14.32 12.27 7.36
C LEU A 215 14.47 10.80 6.91
N ASN A 216 15.26 10.00 7.63
CA ASN A 216 15.38 8.57 7.37
C ASN A 216 14.06 7.81 7.58
N SER A 217 13.23 8.22 8.54
CA SER A 217 11.88 7.66 8.72
C SER A 217 10.93 8.09 7.62
N THR A 218 10.95 9.37 7.26
CA THR A 218 10.09 9.92 6.20
C THR A 218 10.45 9.34 4.84
N GLU A 219 11.72 9.36 4.47
CA GLU A 219 12.20 8.81 3.21
C GLU A 219 12.00 7.29 3.16
N GLY A 220 12.30 6.59 4.26
CA GLY A 220 12.12 5.15 4.36
C GLY A 220 10.68 4.74 4.02
N LEU A 221 9.68 5.35 4.64
CA LEU A 221 8.27 5.04 4.37
C LEU A 221 7.84 5.40 2.94
N VAL A 222 8.24 6.58 2.46
CA VAL A 222 7.97 7.00 1.08
C VAL A 222 8.61 6.01 0.08
N ARG A 223 9.82 5.54 0.36
CA ARG A 223 10.52 4.56 -0.47
C ARG A 223 9.81 3.20 -0.53
N GLN A 224 9.20 2.76 0.57
CA GLN A 224 8.40 1.52 0.55
C GLN A 224 7.15 1.68 -0.33
N ILE A 225 6.46 2.80 -0.26
CA ILE A 225 5.19 3.02 -0.98
C ILE A 225 5.46 3.42 -2.44
N MET A 226 6.20 4.49 -2.68
CA MET A 226 6.45 5.03 -4.02
C MET A 226 7.56 4.28 -4.77
N GLY A 227 8.53 3.72 -4.05
CA GLY A 227 9.62 2.95 -4.62
C GLY A 227 9.22 1.48 -4.83
N TRP A 228 9.19 0.70 -3.75
CA TRP A 228 9.02 -0.74 -3.86
C TRP A 228 7.65 -1.18 -4.36
N ARG A 229 6.57 -0.66 -3.79
CA ARG A 229 5.21 -1.08 -4.18
C ARG A 229 4.92 -0.79 -5.65
N GLU A 230 5.29 0.38 -6.14
CA GLU A 230 5.13 0.77 -7.54
C GLU A 230 6.09 -0.01 -8.48
N PHE A 231 7.32 -0.25 -8.03
CA PHE A 231 8.29 -1.03 -8.79
C PHE A 231 7.82 -2.47 -9.01
N ILE A 232 7.33 -3.14 -7.96
CA ILE A 232 6.82 -4.51 -8.03
C ILE A 232 5.61 -4.62 -8.97
N ARG A 233 4.74 -3.58 -9.01
CA ARG A 233 3.64 -3.55 -9.99
C ARG A 233 4.12 -3.50 -11.43
N GLY A 234 5.27 -2.89 -11.69
CA GLY A 234 5.81 -2.71 -13.04
C GLY A 234 6.62 -3.89 -13.58
N VAL A 235 7.08 -4.79 -12.70
CA VAL A 235 7.86 -5.98 -13.07
C VAL A 235 6.94 -7.15 -13.34
#